data_77bca76d66a2bca26139980d9330cf76
#
_entry.id   77bca76d66a2bca26139980d9330cf76
#
_cell.length_a   1.000
_cell.length_b   1.000
_cell.length_c   1.000
_cell.angle_alpha   90.00
_cell.angle_beta   90.00
_cell.angle_gamma   90.00
#
_symmetry.space_group_name_H-M   'P 1'
#
loop_
_entity.id
_entity.type
_entity.pdbx_description
1 polymer ?
#
loop_
_entity_poly.entity_id
_entity_poly.type
_entity_poly.pdbx_seq_one_letter_code
_entity_poly.pdbx_strand_id
1 'polypeptide(L)'
;ASNTPDNEVIDVASLSLAKMVSPVVMKNYLFAIILGLLIPVAYIMLKEFFNTKVLERKDIEKVTKFPIIGQIPLLSTDHPDSKTLVIESPKSPAAEAFRSIRTNIDYIVQGKEKSTVMVTGDIASVGKTYISINLASIYALYGKKTVLVGFDLRKPRLYQEFGLSNKVGVSSYLANKASLTDI
;
A
#
# COMPACT_ATOMS: atom_id res chain seq x y z
N ALA A 1 -61.96 66.57 43.98
CA ALA A 1 -60.80 66.10 43.36
C ALA A 1 -61.07 64.69 42.86
N SER A 2 -61.41 64.51 41.60
CA SER A 2 -61.57 63.18 40.94
C SER A 2 -60.24 62.65 40.48
N ASN A 3 -59.81 61.64 41.16
CA ASN A 3 -58.66 60.86 40.70
C ASN A 3 -59.19 59.87 39.63
N THR A 4 -59.12 60.27 38.38
CA THR A 4 -59.27 59.36 37.28
C THR A 4 -57.90 58.63 37.09
N PRO A 5 -57.90 57.31 37.18
CA PRO A 5 -56.63 56.60 36.83
C PRO A 5 -56.40 56.82 35.37
N ASP A 6 -55.25 57.39 35.06
CA ASP A 6 -54.78 57.60 33.72
C ASP A 6 -54.24 56.26 33.20
N ASN A 7 -55.18 55.36 32.86
CA ASN A 7 -54.83 54.11 32.20
C ASN A 7 -54.86 54.36 30.71
N GLU A 8 -53.75 54.82 30.21
CA GLU A 8 -53.46 54.85 28.76
C GLU A 8 -53.20 53.46 28.26
N VAL A 9 -54.10 52.94 27.45
CA VAL A 9 -53.83 51.64 26.72
C VAL A 9 -52.88 51.94 25.62
N ILE A 10 -51.60 51.67 25.88
CA ILE A 10 -50.49 52.01 24.98
C ILE A 10 -50.51 51.15 23.73
N ASP A 11 -51.05 49.94 23.80
CA ASP A 11 -51.14 49.08 22.58
C ASP A 11 -52.21 48.00 22.78
N VAL A 12 -53.03 47.77 21.78
CA VAL A 12 -54.03 46.68 21.79
C VAL A 12 -53.34 45.47 21.09
N ALA A 13 -53.13 44.42 21.87
CA ALA A 13 -52.61 43.19 21.33
C ALA A 13 -53.53 42.66 20.23
N SER A 14 -53.12 42.79 18.99
CA SER A 14 -53.82 42.25 17.83
C SER A 14 -53.03 41.14 17.19
N LEU A 15 -53.69 40.01 16.84
CA LEU A 15 -53.11 38.90 16.14
C LEU A 15 -52.47 39.27 14.76
N SER A 16 -52.96 40.37 14.16
CA SER A 16 -52.46 40.90 12.90
C SER A 16 -51.03 41.51 12.99
N LEU A 17 -50.63 41.92 14.21
CA LEU A 17 -49.29 42.47 14.49
C LEU A 17 -48.32 41.42 15.03
N ALA A 18 -48.82 40.22 15.30
CA ALA A 18 -47.96 39.11 15.79
C ALA A 18 -47.02 38.64 14.70
N LYS A 19 -45.77 39.06 14.78
CA LYS A 19 -44.70 38.55 13.92
C LYS A 19 -44.05 37.33 14.56
N MET A 20 -44.00 36.23 13.81
CA MET A 20 -43.33 35.03 14.27
C MET A 20 -41.85 35.32 14.44
N VAL A 21 -41.35 35.32 15.66
CA VAL A 21 -39.93 35.61 15.99
C VAL A 21 -39.06 34.36 15.95
N SER A 22 -39.67 33.18 16.14
CA SER A 22 -38.98 31.88 16.14
C SER A 22 -39.97 30.77 15.80
N PRO A 23 -39.53 29.72 15.09
CA PRO A 23 -38.21 29.47 14.52
C PRO A 23 -37.96 30.21 13.19
N VAL A 24 -36.77 30.75 13.01
CA VAL A 24 -36.37 31.33 11.72
C VAL A 24 -36.01 30.20 10.77
N VAL A 25 -36.98 29.75 9.97
CA VAL A 25 -36.93 28.57 9.11
C VAL A 25 -35.68 28.56 8.21
N MET A 26 -35.34 29.71 7.63
CA MET A 26 -34.16 29.86 6.77
C MET A 26 -32.85 29.56 7.51
N LYS A 27 -32.69 29.99 8.74
CA LYS A 27 -31.50 29.69 9.56
C LYS A 27 -31.41 28.21 9.89
N ASN A 28 -32.55 27.58 10.21
CA ASN A 28 -32.56 26.15 10.52
C ASN A 28 -32.18 25.29 9.29
N TYR A 29 -32.65 25.61 8.10
CA TYR A 29 -32.23 24.95 6.88
C TYR A 29 -30.74 25.15 6.58
N LEU A 30 -30.24 26.37 6.76
CA LEU A 30 -28.80 26.63 6.57
C LEU A 30 -27.95 25.83 7.54
N PHE A 31 -28.31 25.77 8.82
CA PHE A 31 -27.60 24.93 9.79
C PHE A 31 -27.70 23.44 9.47
N ALA A 32 -28.84 22.96 9.03
CA ALA A 32 -29.02 21.56 8.63
C ALA A 32 -28.13 21.18 7.45
N ILE A 33 -28.00 22.04 6.45
CA ILE A 33 -27.10 21.83 5.29
C ILE A 33 -25.64 21.84 5.73
N ILE A 34 -25.24 22.82 6.55
CA ILE A 34 -23.86 22.91 7.04
C ILE A 34 -23.49 21.65 7.86
N LEU A 35 -24.33 21.26 8.82
CA LEU A 35 -24.12 20.05 9.62
C LEU A 35 -24.14 18.78 8.76
N GLY A 36 -25.06 18.70 7.80
CA GLY A 36 -25.19 17.58 6.89
C GLY A 36 -23.94 17.37 6.00
N LEU A 37 -23.24 18.44 5.64
CA LEU A 37 -21.96 18.39 4.91
C LEU A 37 -20.76 18.17 5.84
N LEU A 38 -20.76 18.79 7.01
CA LEU A 38 -19.63 18.77 7.93
C LEU A 38 -19.40 17.38 8.54
N ILE A 39 -20.47 16.66 8.87
CA ILE A 39 -20.38 15.33 9.47
C ILE A 39 -19.70 14.31 8.54
N PRO A 40 -20.09 14.12 7.27
CA PRO A 40 -19.41 13.18 6.38
C PRO A 40 -17.99 13.60 6.06
N VAL A 41 -17.70 14.89 5.92
CA VAL A 41 -16.33 15.38 5.70
C VAL A 41 -15.46 15.08 6.93
N ALA A 42 -15.94 15.37 8.13
CA ALA A 42 -15.23 15.05 9.36
C ALA A 42 -14.97 13.54 9.50
N TYR A 43 -15.95 12.71 9.16
CA TYR A 43 -15.80 11.26 9.17
C TYR A 43 -14.71 10.78 8.22
N ILE A 44 -14.67 11.30 6.97
CA ILE A 44 -13.66 10.95 5.99
C ILE A 44 -12.27 11.40 6.48
N MET A 45 -12.14 12.61 6.99
CA MET A 45 -10.87 13.13 7.52
C MET A 45 -10.37 12.31 8.71
N LEU A 46 -11.26 11.94 9.65
CA LEU A 46 -10.89 11.07 10.77
C LEU A 46 -10.45 9.70 10.30
N LYS A 47 -11.18 9.09 9.36
CA LYS A 47 -10.82 7.79 8.78
C LYS A 47 -9.45 7.83 8.09
N GLU A 48 -9.15 8.89 7.35
CA GLU A 48 -7.85 9.07 6.68
C GLU A 48 -6.73 9.35 7.69
N PHE A 49 -7.01 10.14 8.73
CA PHE A 49 -6.04 10.41 9.79
C PHE A 49 -5.61 9.16 10.56
N PHE A 50 -6.53 8.21 10.78
CA PHE A 50 -6.23 6.93 11.42
C PHE A 50 -5.77 5.84 10.43
N ASN A 51 -5.65 6.16 9.15
CA ASN A 51 -5.19 5.22 8.15
C ASN A 51 -3.65 5.08 8.22
N THR A 52 -3.19 3.96 8.78
CA THR A 52 -1.76 3.63 8.90
C THR A 52 -1.23 2.80 7.73
N LYS A 53 -2.06 2.59 6.70
CA LYS A 53 -1.64 1.80 5.53
C LYS A 53 -0.73 2.61 4.62
N VAL A 54 0.30 1.95 4.11
CA VAL A 54 1.14 2.50 3.06
C VAL A 54 0.37 2.46 1.74
N LEU A 55 -0.01 3.61 1.23
CA LEU A 55 -0.74 3.76 -0.03
C LEU A 55 0.15 4.29 -1.15
N GLU A 56 1.07 5.20 -0.81
CA GLU A 56 1.93 5.87 -1.76
C GLU A 56 3.42 5.73 -1.39
N ARG A 57 4.27 5.93 -2.39
CA ARG A 57 5.72 6.00 -2.21
C ARG A 57 6.14 7.02 -1.15
N LYS A 58 5.47 8.16 -1.10
CA LYS A 58 5.73 9.23 -0.12
C LYS A 58 5.55 8.79 1.32
N ASP A 59 4.67 7.83 1.59
CA ASP A 59 4.45 7.34 2.95
C ASP A 59 5.66 6.55 3.46
N ILE A 60 6.32 5.80 2.56
CA ILE A 60 7.56 5.11 2.88
C ILE A 60 8.71 6.12 3.07
N GLU A 61 8.82 7.11 2.19
CA GLU A 61 9.88 8.12 2.24
C GLU A 61 9.84 8.97 3.52
N LYS A 62 8.65 9.14 4.14
CA LYS A 62 8.51 9.81 5.44
C LYS A 62 9.07 8.99 6.61
N VAL A 63 9.03 7.67 6.51
CA VAL A 63 9.37 6.75 7.61
C VAL A 63 10.81 6.25 7.49
N THR A 64 11.36 6.15 6.29
CA THR A 64 12.70 5.60 6.07
C THR A 64 13.55 6.49 5.17
N LYS A 65 14.87 6.47 5.44
CA LYS A 65 15.88 7.11 4.58
C LYS A 65 16.46 6.15 3.53
N PHE A 66 16.03 4.89 3.51
CA PHE A 66 16.50 3.94 2.52
C PHE A 66 15.95 4.27 1.13
N PRO A 67 16.78 4.16 0.08
CA PRO A 67 16.32 4.42 -1.27
C PRO A 67 15.28 3.39 -1.73
N ILE A 68 14.19 3.87 -2.31
CA ILE A 68 13.21 3.01 -2.96
C ILE A 68 13.73 2.67 -4.35
N ILE A 69 14.17 1.44 -4.54
CA ILE A 69 14.77 0.97 -5.79
C ILE A 69 13.77 0.65 -6.89
N GLY A 70 12.50 0.46 -6.55
CA GLY A 70 11.45 0.23 -7.54
C GLY A 70 10.10 -0.02 -6.90
N GLN A 71 9.10 -0.04 -7.76
CA GLN A 71 7.72 -0.30 -7.42
C GLN A 71 7.14 -1.26 -8.45
N ILE A 72 6.57 -2.36 -7.99
CA ILE A 72 5.96 -3.37 -8.84
C ILE A 72 4.46 -3.17 -8.78
N PRO A 73 3.79 -2.91 -9.91
CA PRO A 73 2.34 -2.74 -9.94
C PRO A 73 1.64 -4.06 -9.59
N LEU A 74 0.50 -3.96 -8.93
CA LEU A 74 -0.36 -5.11 -8.73
C LEU A 74 -0.89 -5.58 -10.10
N LEU A 75 -0.67 -6.85 -10.40
CA LEU A 75 -1.09 -7.41 -11.69
C LEU A 75 -2.56 -7.84 -11.62
N SER A 76 -3.33 -7.29 -12.56
CA SER A 76 -4.54 -7.93 -13.04
C SER A 76 -4.11 -8.84 -14.20
N THR A 77 -3.69 -10.06 -13.91
CA THR A 77 -3.24 -11.00 -14.94
C THR A 77 -4.25 -12.13 -15.11
N ASP A 78 -4.37 -12.63 -16.33
CA ASP A 78 -5.12 -13.85 -16.66
C ASP A 78 -4.46 -15.10 -16.02
N HIS A 79 -3.25 -14.95 -15.45
CA HIS A 79 -2.48 -15.99 -14.78
C HIS A 79 -2.02 -15.52 -13.38
N PRO A 80 -2.92 -15.44 -12.39
CA PRO A 80 -2.60 -14.94 -11.05
C PRO A 80 -1.60 -15.81 -10.28
N ASP A 81 -1.45 -17.07 -10.68
CA ASP A 81 -0.56 -18.04 -10.01
C ASP A 81 0.85 -18.10 -10.58
N SER A 82 1.10 -17.42 -11.72
CA SER A 82 2.44 -17.44 -12.32
C SER A 82 3.43 -16.62 -11.50
N LYS A 83 4.48 -17.28 -11.04
CA LYS A 83 5.60 -16.64 -10.35
C LYS A 83 6.78 -16.30 -11.26
N THR A 84 6.74 -16.76 -12.51
CA THR A 84 7.75 -16.50 -13.55
C THR A 84 7.29 -15.45 -14.56
N LEU A 85 6.62 -14.42 -14.08
CA LEU A 85 5.96 -13.41 -14.92
C LEU A 85 6.88 -12.77 -15.96
N VAL A 86 8.13 -12.48 -15.60
CA VAL A 86 9.09 -11.86 -16.53
C VAL A 86 9.36 -12.74 -17.76
N ILE A 87 9.27 -14.08 -17.60
CA ILE A 87 9.44 -15.04 -18.68
C ILE A 87 8.15 -15.20 -19.48
N GLU A 88 7.02 -15.36 -18.81
CA GLU A 88 5.74 -15.65 -19.44
C GLU A 88 5.09 -14.41 -20.08
N SER A 89 5.28 -13.25 -19.48
CA SER A 89 4.71 -11.99 -19.94
C SER A 89 5.76 -10.88 -20.01
N PRO A 90 6.76 -10.99 -20.90
CA PRO A 90 7.92 -10.10 -20.95
C PRO A 90 7.57 -8.65 -21.29
N LYS A 91 6.41 -8.40 -21.88
CA LYS A 91 5.92 -7.05 -22.25
C LYS A 91 4.99 -6.44 -21.21
N SER A 92 4.77 -7.12 -20.07
CA SER A 92 3.88 -6.62 -19.03
C SER A 92 4.48 -5.42 -18.29
N PRO A 93 3.64 -4.51 -17.72
CA PRO A 93 4.13 -3.40 -16.90
C PRO A 93 4.98 -3.85 -15.71
N ALA A 94 4.70 -5.04 -15.16
CA ALA A 94 5.51 -5.57 -14.07
C ALA A 94 6.87 -6.10 -14.55
N ALA A 95 6.96 -6.68 -15.75
CA ALA A 95 8.26 -7.05 -16.34
C ALA A 95 9.14 -5.80 -16.56
N GLU A 96 8.54 -4.68 -17.00
CA GLU A 96 9.24 -3.40 -17.10
C GLU A 96 9.69 -2.86 -15.73
N ALA A 97 8.85 -3.01 -14.70
CA ALA A 97 9.22 -2.65 -13.35
C ALA A 97 10.43 -3.46 -12.86
N PHE A 98 10.50 -4.76 -13.14
CA PHE A 98 11.66 -5.59 -12.82
C PHE A 98 12.93 -5.18 -13.60
N ARG A 99 12.80 -4.75 -14.87
CA ARG A 99 13.94 -4.19 -15.63
C ARG A 99 14.45 -2.91 -15.00
N SER A 100 13.57 -2.03 -14.58
CA SER A 100 13.93 -0.80 -13.86
C SER A 100 14.62 -1.11 -12.53
N ILE A 101 14.08 -2.05 -11.74
CA ILE A 101 14.68 -2.49 -10.47
C ILE A 101 16.11 -3.05 -10.72
N ARG A 102 16.28 -3.92 -11.73
CA ARG A 102 17.59 -4.42 -12.11
C ARG A 102 18.56 -3.27 -12.40
N THR A 103 18.17 -2.31 -13.23
CA THR A 103 19.01 -1.16 -13.58
C THR A 103 19.43 -0.37 -12.36
N ASN A 104 18.51 -0.14 -11.43
CA ASN A 104 18.78 0.56 -10.17
C ASN A 104 19.73 -0.23 -9.26
N ILE A 105 19.58 -1.56 -9.19
CA ILE A 105 20.51 -2.42 -8.45
C ILE A 105 21.89 -2.39 -9.11
N ASP A 106 21.98 -2.51 -10.44
CA ASP A 106 23.24 -2.44 -11.18
C ASP A 106 23.97 -1.12 -10.91
N TYR A 107 23.24 -0.02 -10.82
CA TYR A 107 23.80 1.28 -10.45
C TYR A 107 24.37 1.30 -9.02
N ILE A 108 23.66 0.68 -8.06
CA ILE A 108 24.10 0.62 -6.65
C ILE A 108 25.35 -0.27 -6.50
N VAL A 109 25.43 -1.38 -7.26
CA VAL A 109 26.54 -2.33 -7.19
C VAL A 109 27.64 -2.04 -8.20
N GLN A 110 27.62 -0.90 -8.85
CA GLN A 110 28.55 -0.50 -9.91
C GLN A 110 30.02 -0.75 -9.52
N GLY A 111 30.78 -1.31 -10.45
CA GLY A 111 32.18 -1.62 -10.25
C GLY A 111 32.47 -2.96 -9.55
N LYS A 112 31.43 -3.74 -9.19
CA LYS A 112 31.58 -5.09 -8.64
C LYS A 112 31.42 -6.16 -9.73
N GLU A 113 32.42 -7.01 -9.88
CA GLU A 113 32.36 -8.14 -10.83
C GLU A 113 31.32 -9.18 -10.41
N LYS A 114 31.14 -9.38 -9.11
CA LYS A 114 30.16 -10.28 -8.51
C LYS A 114 29.40 -9.56 -7.40
N SER A 115 28.10 -9.77 -7.34
CA SER A 115 27.24 -9.19 -6.29
C SER A 115 26.27 -10.23 -5.77
N THR A 116 25.95 -10.12 -4.50
CA THR A 116 24.91 -10.92 -3.84
C THR A 116 23.79 -10.00 -3.42
N VAL A 117 22.56 -10.33 -3.82
CA VAL A 117 21.35 -9.59 -3.45
C VAL A 117 20.52 -10.47 -2.54
N MET A 118 20.19 -9.97 -1.37
CA MET A 118 19.31 -10.64 -0.42
C MET A 118 17.91 -9.99 -0.45
N VAL A 119 16.89 -10.81 -0.71
CA VAL A 119 15.49 -10.40 -0.66
C VAL A 119 14.89 -10.86 0.66
N THR A 120 14.49 -9.91 1.50
CA THR A 120 13.92 -10.17 2.83
C THR A 120 12.59 -9.42 3.02
N GLY A 121 11.87 -9.73 4.07
CA GLY A 121 10.64 -9.05 4.46
C GLY A 121 10.19 -9.58 5.80
N ASP A 122 9.49 -8.73 6.57
CA ASP A 122 9.20 -8.96 7.97
C ASP A 122 8.08 -9.97 8.21
N ILE A 123 7.11 -10.04 7.32
CA ILE A 123 5.99 -10.99 7.42
C ILE A 123 5.98 -12.02 6.29
N ALA A 124 5.25 -13.11 6.52
CA ALA A 124 5.02 -14.13 5.48
C ALA A 124 4.15 -13.55 4.34
N SER A 125 4.33 -14.11 3.15
CA SER A 125 3.51 -13.79 1.96
C SER A 125 3.56 -12.34 1.44
N VAL A 126 4.59 -11.57 1.81
CA VAL A 126 4.84 -10.22 1.24
C VAL A 126 5.46 -10.22 -0.17
N GLY A 127 5.50 -11.37 -0.82
CA GLY A 127 6.00 -11.47 -2.20
C GLY A 127 7.50 -11.74 -2.35
N LYS A 128 8.24 -12.07 -1.27
CA LYS A 128 9.70 -12.36 -1.33
C LYS A 128 10.08 -13.33 -2.45
N THR A 129 9.45 -14.50 -2.47
CA THR A 129 9.72 -15.53 -3.47
C THR A 129 9.42 -15.05 -4.89
N TYR A 130 8.29 -14.37 -5.07
CA TYR A 130 7.90 -13.78 -6.36
C TYR A 130 8.95 -12.77 -6.85
N ILE A 131 9.39 -11.86 -5.99
CA ILE A 131 10.41 -10.85 -6.32
C ILE A 131 11.74 -11.53 -6.63
N SER A 132 12.16 -12.52 -5.83
CA SER A 132 13.43 -13.21 -6.02
C SER A 132 13.48 -13.98 -7.35
N ILE A 133 12.42 -14.70 -7.71
CA ILE A 133 12.31 -15.44 -8.95
C ILE A 133 12.39 -14.49 -10.14
N ASN A 134 11.55 -13.45 -10.17
CA ASN A 134 11.51 -12.54 -11.32
C ASN A 134 12.79 -11.70 -11.44
N LEU A 135 13.40 -11.32 -10.31
CA LEU A 135 14.68 -10.62 -10.32
C LEU A 135 15.81 -11.52 -10.86
N ALA A 136 15.89 -12.77 -10.42
CA ALA A 136 16.86 -13.74 -10.95
C ALA A 136 16.63 -14.00 -12.44
N SER A 137 15.37 -14.15 -12.86
CA SER A 137 14.99 -14.37 -14.26
C SER A 137 15.39 -13.20 -15.14
N ILE A 138 15.18 -11.93 -14.69
CA ILE A 138 15.56 -10.78 -15.50
C ILE A 138 17.08 -10.65 -15.66
N TYR A 139 17.87 -11.01 -14.65
CA TYR A 139 19.33 -11.07 -14.76
C TYR A 139 19.79 -12.18 -15.71
N ALA A 140 19.17 -13.37 -15.63
CA ALA A 140 19.46 -14.48 -16.54
C ALA A 140 19.12 -14.13 -18.00
N LEU A 141 17.96 -13.52 -18.25
CA LEU A 141 17.55 -13.03 -19.58
C LEU A 141 18.51 -11.95 -20.13
N TYR A 142 19.16 -11.20 -19.24
CA TYR A 142 20.18 -10.22 -19.60
C TYR A 142 21.57 -10.84 -19.83
N GLY A 143 21.67 -12.18 -19.81
CA GLY A 143 22.91 -12.90 -20.05
C GLY A 143 23.87 -12.98 -18.83
N LYS A 144 23.41 -12.62 -17.63
CA LYS A 144 24.21 -12.75 -16.42
C LYS A 144 24.10 -14.16 -15.84
N LYS A 145 25.23 -14.76 -15.46
CA LYS A 145 25.24 -16.02 -14.71
C LYS A 145 24.65 -15.77 -13.33
N THR A 146 23.44 -16.29 -13.11
CA THR A 146 22.63 -15.99 -11.92
C THR A 146 22.32 -17.29 -11.18
N VAL A 147 22.53 -17.29 -9.87
CA VAL A 147 22.15 -18.39 -8.98
C VAL A 147 21.09 -17.89 -8.03
N LEU A 148 19.96 -18.57 -7.98
CA LEU A 148 18.87 -18.29 -7.04
C LEU A 148 18.90 -19.30 -5.89
N VAL A 149 19.11 -18.81 -4.68
CA VAL A 149 19.23 -19.63 -3.49
C VAL A 149 18.04 -19.45 -2.57
N GLY A 150 17.31 -20.52 -2.27
CA GLY A 150 16.23 -20.54 -1.30
C GLY A 150 16.76 -20.69 0.12
N PHE A 151 16.83 -19.57 0.87
CA PHE A 151 17.34 -19.56 2.26
C PHE A 151 16.23 -19.54 3.31
N ASP A 152 14.97 -19.74 2.92
CA ASP A 152 13.87 -19.95 3.86
C ASP A 152 13.88 -21.42 4.32
N LEU A 153 14.68 -21.69 5.35
CA LEU A 153 14.83 -23.05 5.90
C LEU A 153 13.63 -23.49 6.72
N ARG A 154 12.75 -22.56 7.11
CA ARG A 154 11.57 -22.85 7.92
C ARG A 154 10.39 -23.32 7.09
N LYS A 155 10.15 -22.69 5.94
CA LYS A 155 9.07 -23.01 5.01
C LYS A 155 9.56 -22.92 3.59
N PRO A 156 10.47 -23.81 3.15
CA PRO A 156 11.01 -23.76 1.80
C PRO A 156 9.88 -23.96 0.79
N ARG A 157 9.81 -23.07 -0.21
CA ARG A 157 8.82 -23.14 -1.29
C ARG A 157 9.42 -23.02 -2.67
N LEU A 158 10.66 -22.50 -2.75
CA LEU A 158 11.29 -22.21 -4.03
C LEU A 158 11.40 -23.45 -4.94
N TYR A 159 11.69 -24.62 -4.36
CA TYR A 159 11.80 -25.88 -5.10
C TYR A 159 10.49 -26.26 -5.81
N GLN A 160 9.34 -25.95 -5.22
CA GLN A 160 8.01 -26.24 -5.79
C GLN A 160 7.77 -25.46 -7.07
N GLU A 161 8.24 -24.21 -7.13
CA GLU A 161 8.06 -23.33 -8.28
C GLU A 161 8.82 -23.78 -9.53
N PHE A 162 9.88 -24.56 -9.31
CA PHE A 162 10.71 -25.12 -10.39
C PHE A 162 10.54 -26.63 -10.55
N GLY A 163 9.58 -27.25 -9.86
CA GLY A 163 9.36 -28.70 -9.92
C GLY A 163 10.54 -29.54 -9.41
N LEU A 164 11.37 -28.96 -8.53
CA LEU A 164 12.57 -29.61 -8.01
C LEU A 164 12.26 -30.46 -6.76
N SER A 165 13.15 -31.42 -6.47
CA SER A 165 13.07 -32.21 -5.23
C SER A 165 13.65 -31.42 -4.06
N ASN A 166 13.01 -31.55 -2.87
CA ASN A 166 13.51 -30.94 -1.63
C ASN A 166 14.25 -31.98 -0.74
N LYS A 167 14.74 -33.07 -1.30
CA LYS A 167 15.44 -34.12 -0.53
C LYS A 167 16.83 -33.68 -0.10
N VAL A 168 17.53 -32.98 -0.96
CA VAL A 168 18.87 -32.43 -0.73
C VAL A 168 18.83 -30.94 -1.08
N GLY A 169 19.44 -30.10 -0.27
CA GLY A 169 19.44 -28.65 -0.48
C GLY A 169 20.37 -27.94 0.50
N VAL A 170 20.24 -26.62 0.59
CA VAL A 170 21.11 -25.76 1.42
C VAL A 170 21.23 -26.24 2.87
N SER A 171 20.14 -26.72 3.47
CA SER A 171 20.16 -27.26 4.85
C SER A 171 21.04 -28.50 4.96
N SER A 172 21.03 -29.39 3.97
CA SER A 172 21.88 -30.58 3.94
C SER A 172 23.35 -30.20 3.79
N TYR A 173 23.65 -29.25 2.94
CA TYR A 173 24.99 -28.68 2.77
C TYR A 173 25.51 -28.04 4.06
N LEU A 174 24.73 -27.19 4.70
CA LEU A 174 25.12 -26.55 5.97
C LEU A 174 25.31 -27.54 7.13
N ALA A 175 24.62 -28.69 7.08
CA ALA A 175 24.79 -29.78 8.03
C ALA A 175 25.92 -30.73 7.69
N ASN A 176 26.74 -30.46 6.66
CA ASN A 176 27.80 -31.28 6.12
C ASN A 176 27.32 -32.69 5.69
N LYS A 177 26.07 -32.80 5.22
CA LYS A 177 25.44 -34.06 4.75
C LYS A 177 25.41 -34.15 3.21
N ALA A 178 25.79 -33.10 2.52
CA ALA A 178 25.83 -33.03 1.08
C ALA A 178 26.94 -32.07 0.64
N SER A 179 27.49 -32.27 -0.57
CA SER A 179 28.43 -31.34 -1.18
C SER A 179 27.70 -30.20 -1.92
N LEU A 180 28.44 -29.14 -2.30
CA LEU A 180 27.88 -28.04 -3.08
C LEU A 180 27.39 -28.48 -4.46
N THR A 181 27.95 -29.56 -4.98
CA THR A 181 27.60 -30.14 -6.29
C THR A 181 26.33 -31.01 -6.25
N ASP A 182 25.84 -31.34 -5.04
CA ASP A 182 24.65 -32.18 -4.85
C ASP A 182 23.36 -31.34 -4.69
N ILE A 183 23.50 -30.00 -4.58
CA ILE A 183 22.41 -29.07 -4.34
C ILE A 183 22.14 -28.11 -5.49
#